data_a56f15022afed8e579463878b53290f2
#
_entry.id   a56f15022afed8e579463878b53290f2
#
_cell.length_a   1.000
_cell.length_b   1.000
_cell.length_c   1.000
_cell.angle_alpha   90.00
_cell.angle_beta   90.00
_cell.angle_gamma   90.00
#
_symmetry.space_group_name_H-M   'P 1'
#
loop_
_entity.id
_entity.type
_entity.pdbx_description
1 polymer ?
#
loop_
_entity_poly.entity_id
_entity_poly.type
_entity_poly.pdbx_seq_one_letter_code
_entity_poly.pdbx_strand_id
1 'polypeptide(L)'
;MSTPSFVDAFSQQFTLDPAQTALLIIDMQNATGNRHMGLGKLLADQGNSDSAQYRFDRIEQLLIPNIQKLIEGFRTAGASIIWITYGANARDASDAPPHIAPIIKATNNIAGQPEHEVVD
;
A
#
# COMPACT_ATOMS: atom_id res chain seq x y z
N MET A 1 -3.98 -29.45 25.23
CA MET A 1 -3.49 -28.05 25.38
C MET A 1 -2.12 -27.98 24.74
N SER A 2 -1.91 -27.07 23.82
CA SER A 2 -0.59 -26.77 23.30
C SER A 2 0.23 -26.05 24.37
N THR A 3 1.54 -26.33 24.47
CA THR A 3 2.45 -25.56 25.32
C THR A 3 2.49 -24.12 24.77
N PRO A 4 2.33 -23.09 25.62
CA PRO A 4 2.45 -21.72 25.18
C PRO A 4 3.80 -21.49 24.51
N SER A 5 3.80 -20.82 23.38
CA SER A 5 5.03 -20.41 22.70
C SER A 5 5.79 -19.41 23.57
N PHE A 6 7.09 -19.39 23.48
CA PHE A 6 7.92 -18.34 24.10
C PHE A 6 7.42 -16.93 23.72
N VAL A 7 6.93 -16.79 22.50
CA VAL A 7 6.37 -15.51 21.99
C VAL A 7 5.12 -15.09 22.75
N ASP A 8 4.29 -16.06 23.20
CA ASP A 8 3.03 -15.76 23.89
C ASP A 8 3.25 -15.00 25.21
N ALA A 9 4.40 -15.23 25.86
CA ALA A 9 4.76 -14.54 27.10
C ALA A 9 5.03 -13.04 26.91
N PHE A 10 5.32 -12.62 25.68
CA PHE A 10 5.62 -11.24 25.30
C PHE A 10 4.56 -10.63 24.37
N SER A 11 3.53 -11.40 24.03
CA SER A 11 2.45 -10.95 23.16
C SER A 11 1.26 -10.46 23.98
N GLN A 12 0.95 -9.18 23.87
CA GLN A 12 -0.28 -8.65 24.47
C GLN A 12 -1.48 -9.10 23.63
N GLN A 13 -2.51 -9.56 24.32
CA GLN A 13 -3.80 -9.85 23.71
C GLN A 13 -4.69 -8.62 23.82
N PHE A 14 -5.25 -8.20 22.70
CA PHE A 14 -6.17 -7.08 22.64
C PHE A 14 -7.54 -7.56 22.18
N THR A 15 -8.57 -7.07 22.83
CA THR A 15 -9.93 -7.18 22.30
C THR A 15 -10.19 -5.94 21.45
N LEU A 16 -10.47 -6.14 20.17
CA LEU A 16 -10.82 -5.06 19.26
C LEU A 16 -12.33 -4.81 19.34
N ASP A 17 -12.70 -3.58 19.68
CA ASP A 17 -14.07 -3.10 19.53
C ASP A 17 -14.22 -2.51 18.13
N PRO A 18 -15.05 -3.09 17.25
CA PRO A 18 -15.23 -2.58 15.90
C PRO A 18 -15.68 -1.12 15.83
N ALA A 19 -16.46 -0.67 16.81
CA ALA A 19 -16.92 0.73 16.87
C ALA A 19 -15.80 1.73 17.17
N GLN A 20 -14.68 1.25 17.70
CA GLN A 20 -13.51 2.07 18.06
C GLN A 20 -12.24 1.69 17.28
N THR A 21 -12.41 0.88 16.24
CA THR A 21 -11.28 0.35 15.45
C THR A 21 -11.38 0.79 14.00
N ALA A 22 -10.25 1.11 13.41
CA ALA A 22 -10.16 1.38 11.98
C ALA A 22 -9.05 0.55 11.34
N LEU A 23 -9.30 0.07 10.13
CA LEU A 23 -8.27 -0.49 9.25
C LEU A 23 -7.68 0.66 8.44
N LEU A 24 -6.37 0.87 8.56
CA LEU A 24 -5.63 1.82 7.75
C LEU A 24 -4.91 1.08 6.61
N ILE A 25 -5.16 1.51 5.38
CA ILE A 25 -4.48 1.01 4.18
C ILE A 25 -3.63 2.15 3.65
N ILE A 26 -2.30 1.98 3.73
CA ILE A 26 -1.35 3.06 3.54
C ILE A 26 -0.52 2.81 2.27
N ASP A 27 -0.49 3.81 1.38
CA ASP A 27 0.38 3.87 0.18
C ASP A 27 0.20 2.70 -0.82
N MET A 28 -0.97 2.08 -0.82
CA MET A 28 -1.31 1.05 -1.81
C MET A 28 -1.80 1.70 -3.10
N GLN A 29 -0.86 2.32 -3.82
CA GLN A 29 -1.14 3.13 -5.01
C GLN A 29 -0.48 2.55 -6.25
N ASN A 30 -1.06 2.81 -7.42
CA ASN A 30 -0.54 2.38 -8.71
C ASN A 30 0.88 2.89 -8.98
N ALA A 31 1.23 4.08 -8.47
CA ALA A 31 2.57 4.66 -8.65
C ALA A 31 3.71 3.73 -8.23
N THR A 32 3.52 2.96 -7.16
CA THR A 32 4.57 2.09 -6.60
C THR A 32 4.14 0.64 -6.41
N GLY A 33 2.86 0.34 -6.55
CA GLY A 33 2.28 -0.99 -6.33
C GLY A 33 1.82 -1.71 -7.60
N ASN A 34 1.74 -1.02 -8.73
CA ASN A 34 1.28 -1.60 -9.99
C ASN A 34 2.46 -1.90 -10.93
N ARG A 35 2.55 -3.15 -11.38
CA ARG A 35 3.62 -3.64 -12.28
C ARG A 35 3.70 -2.87 -13.60
N HIS A 36 2.57 -2.37 -14.08
CA HIS A 36 2.41 -1.76 -15.40
C HIS A 36 2.30 -0.24 -15.39
N MET A 37 2.37 0.37 -14.21
CA MET A 37 2.24 1.81 -14.03
C MET A 37 3.37 2.34 -13.15
N GLY A 38 3.56 3.65 -13.14
CA GLY A 38 4.53 4.31 -12.26
C GLY A 38 5.90 3.65 -12.24
N LEU A 39 6.32 3.15 -11.08
CA LEU A 39 7.61 2.48 -10.91
C LEU A 39 7.76 1.24 -11.79
N GLY A 40 6.71 0.44 -11.91
CA GLY A 40 6.73 -0.78 -12.74
C GLY A 40 7.00 -0.45 -14.20
N LYS A 41 6.28 0.54 -14.73
CA LYS A 41 6.49 1.02 -16.10
C LYS A 41 7.90 1.62 -16.30
N LEU A 42 8.34 2.45 -15.36
CA LEU A 42 9.67 3.07 -15.40
C LEU A 42 10.77 2.01 -15.51
N LEU A 43 10.72 0.97 -14.71
CA LEU A 43 11.68 -0.13 -14.72
C LEU A 43 11.61 -0.94 -16.01
N ALA A 44 10.41 -1.18 -16.55
CA ALA A 44 10.23 -1.89 -17.82
C ALA A 44 10.83 -1.08 -18.97
N ASP A 45 10.59 0.21 -19.03
CA ASP A 45 11.14 1.11 -20.06
C ASP A 45 12.68 1.17 -20.02
N GLN A 46 13.27 0.93 -18.85
CA GLN A 46 14.73 0.84 -18.64
C GLN A 46 15.30 -0.57 -18.91
N GLY A 47 14.47 -1.55 -19.25
CA GLY A 47 14.90 -2.95 -19.38
C GLY A 47 15.29 -3.61 -18.06
N ASN A 48 14.77 -3.13 -16.93
CA ASN A 48 15.15 -3.53 -15.57
C ASN A 48 13.97 -4.08 -14.74
N SER A 49 12.98 -4.68 -15.38
CA SER A 49 11.80 -5.25 -14.70
C SER A 49 12.16 -6.27 -13.64
N ASP A 50 13.21 -7.06 -13.86
CA ASP A 50 13.62 -8.14 -12.97
C ASP A 50 14.02 -7.64 -11.58
N SER A 51 14.53 -6.41 -11.47
CA SER A 51 14.94 -5.82 -10.19
C SER A 51 13.81 -5.65 -9.18
N ALA A 52 12.57 -5.55 -9.66
CA ALA A 52 11.39 -5.39 -8.83
C ALA A 52 10.38 -6.55 -8.94
N GLN A 53 10.77 -7.65 -9.60
CA GLN A 53 9.87 -8.80 -9.80
C GLN A 53 9.33 -9.34 -8.48
N TYR A 54 10.19 -9.59 -7.50
CA TYR A 54 9.78 -10.09 -6.19
C TYR A 54 8.78 -9.15 -5.50
N ARG A 55 9.01 -7.84 -5.59
CA ARG A 55 8.12 -6.83 -5.02
C ARG A 55 6.71 -6.93 -5.61
N PHE A 56 6.59 -6.90 -6.93
CA PHE A 56 5.29 -6.92 -7.60
C PHE A 56 4.58 -8.28 -7.45
N ASP A 57 5.33 -9.38 -7.49
CA ASP A 57 4.77 -10.71 -7.22
C ASP A 57 4.16 -10.78 -5.82
N ARG A 58 4.83 -10.25 -4.81
CA ARG A 58 4.32 -10.20 -3.43
C ARG A 58 3.07 -9.31 -3.30
N ILE A 59 3.07 -8.17 -3.99
CA ILE A 59 1.90 -7.27 -3.98
C ILE A 59 0.70 -7.97 -4.60
N GLU A 60 0.84 -8.54 -5.79
CA GLU A 60 -0.25 -9.14 -6.55
C GLU A 60 -0.77 -10.45 -5.96
N GLN A 61 0.14 -11.32 -5.51
CA GLN A 61 -0.21 -12.67 -5.08
C GLN A 61 -0.55 -12.79 -3.59
N LEU A 62 -0.07 -11.87 -2.77
CA LEU A 62 -0.27 -11.94 -1.33
C LEU A 62 -0.92 -10.69 -0.74
N LEU A 63 -0.36 -9.52 -1.02
CA LEU A 63 -0.74 -8.30 -0.30
C LEU A 63 -2.16 -7.85 -0.68
N ILE A 64 -2.43 -7.72 -1.96
CA ILE A 64 -3.76 -7.32 -2.45
C ILE A 64 -4.85 -8.30 -1.98
N PRO A 65 -4.73 -9.63 -2.19
CA PRO A 65 -5.73 -10.57 -1.71
C PRO A 65 -5.95 -10.52 -0.19
N ASN A 66 -4.90 -10.34 0.60
CA ASN A 66 -5.02 -10.24 2.05
C ASN A 66 -5.68 -8.93 2.49
N ILE A 67 -5.35 -7.81 1.85
CA ILE A 67 -6.01 -6.52 2.11
C ILE A 67 -7.50 -6.61 1.78
N GLN A 68 -7.87 -7.21 0.66
CA GLN A 68 -9.28 -7.41 0.28
C GLN A 68 -10.05 -8.22 1.32
N LYS A 69 -9.45 -9.29 1.86
CA LYS A 69 -10.04 -10.08 2.96
C LYS A 69 -10.20 -9.25 4.24
N LEU A 70 -9.20 -8.44 4.58
CA LEU A 70 -9.27 -7.56 5.74
C LEU A 70 -10.37 -6.51 5.57
N ILE A 71 -10.48 -5.90 4.40
CA ILE A 71 -11.53 -4.93 4.09
C ILE A 71 -12.91 -5.56 4.29
N GLU A 72 -13.12 -6.76 3.74
CA GLU A 72 -14.39 -7.48 3.87
C GLU A 72 -14.72 -7.76 5.35
N GLY A 73 -13.75 -8.29 6.10
CA GLY A 73 -13.92 -8.60 7.51
C GLY A 73 -14.22 -7.36 8.36
N PHE A 74 -13.49 -6.27 8.16
CA PHE A 74 -13.71 -5.02 8.89
C PHE A 74 -15.04 -4.36 8.54
N ARG A 75 -15.44 -4.36 7.27
CA ARG A 75 -16.76 -3.87 6.85
C ARG A 75 -17.89 -4.69 7.47
N THR A 76 -17.78 -6.01 7.44
CA THR A 76 -18.77 -6.91 8.06
C THR A 76 -18.89 -6.68 9.56
N ALA A 77 -17.80 -6.39 10.23
CA ALA A 77 -17.78 -6.06 11.66
C ALA A 77 -18.27 -4.64 11.98
N GLY A 78 -18.49 -3.79 10.97
CA GLY A 78 -18.90 -2.39 11.15
C GLY A 78 -17.76 -1.45 11.54
N ALA A 79 -16.52 -1.87 11.39
CA ALA A 79 -15.34 -1.02 11.63
C ALA A 79 -15.06 -0.07 10.46
N SER A 80 -14.39 1.02 10.74
CA SER A 80 -14.00 2.01 9.73
C SER A 80 -12.82 1.51 8.87
N ILE A 81 -12.81 1.91 7.60
CA ILE A 81 -11.67 1.72 6.69
C ILE A 81 -11.18 3.08 6.24
N ILE A 82 -9.89 3.33 6.42
CA ILE A 82 -9.25 4.60 6.10
C ILE A 82 -8.14 4.32 5.10
N TRP A 83 -8.22 4.98 3.94
CA TRP A 83 -7.18 4.95 2.92
C TRP A 83 -6.27 6.16 3.09
N ILE A 84 -4.97 5.90 3.14
CA ILE A 84 -3.95 6.93 3.24
C ILE A 84 -3.10 6.84 1.97
N THR A 85 -3.02 7.94 1.25
CA THR A 85 -2.23 8.07 0.03
C THR A 85 -1.23 9.21 0.18
N TYR A 86 -0.13 9.13 -0.57
CA TYR A 86 0.82 10.22 -0.69
C TYR A 86 0.96 10.61 -2.16
N GLY A 87 1.50 11.77 -2.41
CA GLY A 87 1.74 12.29 -3.75
C GLY A 87 1.85 13.81 -3.75
N ALA A 88 1.90 14.40 -4.92
CA ALA A 88 1.87 15.85 -5.09
C ALA A 88 0.55 16.31 -5.72
N ASN A 89 0.15 17.54 -5.46
CA ASN A 89 -0.93 18.21 -6.20
C ASN A 89 -0.37 18.96 -7.41
N ALA A 90 0.83 19.54 -7.27
CA ALA A 90 1.50 20.21 -8.38
C ALA A 90 2.13 19.21 -9.34
N ARG A 91 1.96 19.42 -10.64
CA ARG A 91 2.50 18.52 -11.69
C ARG A 91 4.02 18.39 -11.67
N ASP A 92 4.70 19.42 -11.21
CA ASP A 92 6.17 19.42 -11.06
C ASP A 92 6.63 18.92 -9.68
N ALA A 93 5.68 18.46 -8.85
CA ALA A 93 5.92 18.03 -7.47
C ALA A 93 6.57 19.10 -6.57
N SER A 94 6.39 20.38 -6.90
CA SER A 94 6.96 21.49 -6.13
C SER A 94 6.37 21.62 -4.72
N ASP A 95 5.20 21.05 -4.48
CA ASP A 95 4.53 20.99 -3.18
C ASP A 95 4.91 19.74 -2.35
N ALA A 96 5.78 18.89 -2.88
CA ALA A 96 6.30 17.72 -2.16
C ALA A 96 7.63 18.03 -1.46
N PRO A 97 7.94 17.34 -0.34
CA PRO A 97 9.26 17.44 0.26
C PRO A 97 10.38 17.14 -0.74
N PRO A 98 11.49 17.90 -0.74
CA PRO A 98 12.52 17.78 -1.76
C PRO A 98 13.12 16.39 -1.92
N HIS A 99 13.17 15.60 -0.84
CA HIS A 99 13.77 14.27 -0.85
C HIS A 99 12.87 13.19 -1.48
N ILE A 100 11.56 13.44 -1.56
CA ILE A 100 10.61 12.50 -2.21
C ILE A 100 10.04 13.04 -3.53
N ALA A 101 10.18 14.32 -3.82
CA ALA A 101 9.72 14.91 -5.08
C ALA A 101 10.25 14.18 -6.32
N PRO A 102 11.52 13.73 -6.38
CA PRO A 102 12.03 13.01 -7.55
C PRO A 102 11.28 11.70 -7.84
N ILE A 103 10.96 10.90 -6.83
CA ILE A 103 10.22 9.64 -7.03
C ILE A 103 8.75 9.91 -7.40
N ILE A 104 8.14 10.91 -6.81
CA ILE A 104 6.77 11.35 -7.16
C ILE A 104 6.70 11.72 -8.65
N LYS A 105 7.64 12.51 -9.13
CA LYS A 105 7.72 12.88 -10.55
C LYS A 105 7.96 11.68 -11.45
N ALA A 106 8.95 10.85 -11.11
CA ALA A 106 9.33 9.69 -11.92
C ALA A 106 8.21 8.65 -12.03
N THR A 107 7.36 8.52 -11.01
CA THR A 107 6.23 7.58 -10.97
C THR A 107 4.90 8.22 -11.32
N ASN A 108 4.87 9.50 -11.65
CA ASN A 108 3.67 10.28 -11.92
C ASN A 108 2.62 10.23 -10.79
N ASN A 109 3.10 10.14 -9.53
CA ASN A 109 2.22 10.07 -8.35
C ASN A 109 1.65 11.46 -8.01
N ILE A 110 0.85 11.98 -8.92
CA ILE A 110 0.26 13.32 -8.88
C ILE A 110 -1.26 13.18 -8.74
N ALA A 111 -1.86 13.96 -7.86
CA ALA A 111 -3.30 13.96 -7.65
C ALA A 111 -4.07 14.12 -8.98
N GLY A 112 -5.07 13.29 -9.20
CA GLY A 112 -5.84 13.23 -10.43
C GLY A 112 -5.21 12.40 -11.56
N GLN A 113 -4.02 11.81 -11.36
CA GLN A 113 -3.44 10.87 -12.31
C GLN A 113 -3.75 9.42 -11.90
N PRO A 114 -3.85 8.48 -12.88
CA PRO A 114 -4.13 7.08 -12.59
C PRO A 114 -3.10 6.43 -11.65
N GLU A 115 -1.85 6.88 -11.69
CA GLU A 115 -0.79 6.40 -10.82
C GLU A 115 -1.01 6.75 -9.34
N HIS A 116 -1.72 7.85 -9.09
CA HIS A 116 -2.06 8.27 -7.72
C HIS A 116 -3.16 7.41 -7.09
N GLU A 117 -4.01 6.79 -7.92
CA GLU A 117 -5.12 5.96 -7.46
C GLU A 117 -4.63 4.69 -6.73
N VAL A 118 -5.52 4.12 -5.95
CA VAL A 118 -5.27 2.87 -5.23
C VAL A 118 -5.13 1.73 -6.23
N VAL A 119 -4.20 0.82 -5.96
CA VAL A 119 -4.03 -0.39 -6.76
C VAL A 119 -5.21 -1.36 -6.52
N ASP A 120 -5.75 -1.93 -7.61
CA ASP A 120 -6.86 -2.90 -7.59
C ASP A 120 -6.37 -4.34 -7.37
#